data_317ebf9dd9d7d653ed5a366b30c93d9a
#
_entry.id   317ebf9dd9d7d653ed5a366b30c93d9a
#
_cell.length_a   1.000
_cell.length_b   1.000
_cell.length_c   1.000
_cell.angle_alpha   90.00
_cell.angle_beta   90.00
_cell.angle_gamma   90.00
#
_symmetry.space_group_name_H-M   'P 1'
#
loop_
_entity.id
_entity.type
_entity.pdbx_description
1 polymer ?
#
loop_
_entity_poly.entity_id
_entity_poly.type
_entity_poly.pdbx_seq_one_letter_code
_entity_poly.pdbx_strand_id
1 'polypeptide(L)' 'MKEQLTQSDVKKIKEEIEYRKLVVRKKELEAVKEARAQGDLSENFEYKAAKQDKNRNESRIRYLERMLKNARSISDAS' A
#
# COMPACT_ATOMS: atom_id res chain seq x y z
N MET A 1 13.29 -14.82 -12.82
CA MET A 1 13.73 -13.89 -13.86
C MET A 1 13.36 -12.47 -13.46
N LYS A 2 14.33 -11.58 -13.51
CA LYS A 2 14.07 -10.21 -13.14
C LYS A 2 13.49 -9.45 -14.32
N GLU A 3 12.36 -8.81 -14.11
CA GLU A 3 11.75 -8.01 -15.12
C GLU A 3 12.37 -6.61 -15.11
N GLN A 4 12.70 -6.14 -16.29
CA GLN A 4 13.17 -4.77 -16.43
C GLN A 4 11.97 -3.85 -16.53
N LEU A 5 11.98 -2.82 -15.73
CA LEU A 5 10.92 -1.81 -15.77
C LEU A 5 11.31 -0.68 -16.69
N THR A 6 10.37 -0.24 -17.49
CA THR A 6 10.56 0.94 -18.31
C THR A 6 10.40 2.19 -17.45
N GLN A 7 10.82 3.35 -17.98
CA GLN A 7 10.62 4.61 -17.27
C GLN A 7 9.13 4.89 -17.04
N SER A 8 8.30 4.48 -17.99
CA SER A 8 6.85 4.62 -17.86
C SER A 8 6.33 3.78 -16.71
N ASP A 9 6.82 2.55 -16.58
CA ASP A 9 6.42 1.65 -15.49
C ASP A 9 6.85 2.22 -14.15
N VAL A 10 8.07 2.72 -14.06
CA VAL A 10 8.59 3.32 -12.83
C VAL A 10 7.71 4.49 -12.41
N LYS A 11 7.35 5.34 -13.36
CA LYS A 11 6.49 6.48 -13.09
C LYS A 11 5.13 6.04 -12.53
N LYS A 12 4.52 5.04 -13.14
CA LYS A 12 3.23 4.53 -12.70
C LYS A 12 3.30 3.93 -11.30
N ILE A 13 4.38 3.21 -11.03
CA ILE A 13 4.56 2.61 -9.71
C ILE A 13 4.72 3.70 -8.65
N LYS A 14 5.50 4.73 -8.92
CA LYS A 14 5.67 5.85 -8.01
C LYS A 14 4.35 6.56 -7.75
N GLU A 15 3.55 6.74 -8.79
CA GLU A 15 2.25 7.38 -8.66
C GLU A 15 1.30 6.53 -7.80
N GLU A 16 1.34 5.23 -7.99
CA GLU A 16 0.51 4.34 -7.19
C GLU A 16 0.92 4.37 -5.71
N ILE A 17 2.22 4.34 -5.45
CA ILE A 17 2.74 4.43 -4.07
C ILE A 17 2.26 5.72 -3.41
N GLU A 18 2.40 6.83 -4.12
CA GLU A 18 1.99 8.12 -3.60
C GLU A 18 0.50 8.15 -3.30
N TYR A 19 -0.31 7.67 -4.23
CA TYR A 19 -1.75 7.60 -4.04
C TYR A 19 -2.11 6.75 -2.81
N ARG A 20 -1.46 5.60 -2.67
CA ARG A 20 -1.74 4.71 -1.54
C ARG A 20 -1.31 5.31 -0.20
N LYS A 21 -0.24 6.08 -0.19
CA LYS A 21 0.22 6.74 1.03
C LYS A 21 -0.62 7.95 1.39
N LEU A 22 -0.98 8.77 0.40
CA LEU A 22 -1.66 10.03 0.65
C LEU A 22 -3.18 9.91 0.74
N VAL A 23 -3.76 8.99 -0.02
CA VAL A 23 -5.21 8.86 -0.11
C VAL A 23 -5.71 7.59 0.56
N VAL A 24 -5.25 6.43 0.09
CA VAL A 24 -5.77 5.15 0.57
C VAL A 24 -5.46 4.94 2.04
N ARG A 25 -4.21 5.18 2.43
CA ARG A 25 -3.80 5.01 3.84
C ARG A 25 -4.65 5.86 4.77
N LYS A 26 -4.92 7.09 4.38
CA LYS A 26 -5.72 8.00 5.19
C LYS A 26 -7.15 7.47 5.35
N LYS A 27 -7.76 7.03 4.25
CA LYS A 27 -9.10 6.48 4.28
C LYS A 27 -9.17 5.22 5.14
N GLU A 28 -8.16 4.38 5.03
CA GLU A 28 -8.12 3.13 5.80
C GLU A 28 -7.96 3.40 7.28
N LEU A 29 -7.14 4.38 7.65
CA LEU A 29 -6.99 4.77 9.04
C LEU A 29 -8.28 5.33 9.61
N GLU A 30 -8.99 6.13 8.82
CA GLU A 30 -10.28 6.67 9.25
C GLU A 30 -11.31 5.55 9.40
N ALA A 31 -11.31 4.59 8.49
CA ALA A 31 -12.23 3.46 8.58
C ALA A 31 -11.98 2.61 9.83
N VAL A 32 -10.70 2.35 10.15
CA VAL A 32 -10.34 1.62 11.35
C VAL A 32 -10.80 2.38 12.60
N LYS A 33 -10.54 3.68 12.62
CA LYS A 33 -10.90 4.53 13.72
C LYS A 33 -12.41 4.55 13.96
N GLU A 34 -13.15 4.69 12.87
CA GLU A 34 -14.61 4.74 12.92
C GLU A 34 -15.22 3.41 13.38
N ALA A 35 -14.71 2.30 12.83
CA ALA A 35 -15.16 0.99 13.23
C ALA A 35 -14.87 0.71 14.71
N ARG A 36 -13.72 1.19 15.19
CA ARG A 36 -13.34 1.03 16.58
C ARG A 36 -14.26 1.80 17.51
N ALA A 37 -14.71 2.98 17.09
CA ALA A 37 -15.57 3.83 17.88
C ALA A 37 -16.98 3.29 18.02
N GLN A 38 -17.38 2.35 17.17
CA GLN A 38 -18.74 1.82 17.18
C GLN A 38 -18.99 0.75 18.24
N GLY A 39 -18.03 0.49 19.11
CA GLY A 39 -18.39 -0.18 20.32
C GLY A 39 -17.82 -1.56 20.54
N ASP A 40 -18.67 -2.55 20.70
CA ASP A 40 -18.29 -3.83 21.20
C ASP A 40 -17.24 -4.53 20.35
N LEU A 41 -16.05 -4.64 20.89
CA LEU A 41 -14.89 -5.10 20.15
C LEU A 41 -14.81 -6.62 20.01
N SER A 42 -15.56 -7.37 20.80
CA SER A 42 -15.39 -8.82 20.80
C SER A 42 -15.83 -9.46 19.49
N GLU A 43 -16.78 -8.85 18.78
CA GLU A 43 -17.23 -9.38 17.50
C GLU A 43 -17.40 -8.28 16.44
N ASN A 44 -16.53 -7.32 16.48
CA ASN A 44 -16.62 -6.20 15.53
C ASN A 44 -15.97 -6.58 14.21
N PHE A 45 -16.80 -7.13 13.32
CA PHE A 45 -16.35 -7.55 12.00
C PHE A 45 -15.93 -6.39 11.13
N GLU A 46 -16.53 -5.21 11.32
CA GLU A 46 -16.14 -4.03 10.58
C GLU A 46 -14.73 -3.60 10.94
N TYR A 47 -14.40 -3.67 12.21
CA TYR A 47 -13.06 -3.36 12.68
C TYR A 47 -12.02 -4.34 12.10
N LYS A 48 -12.35 -5.62 12.11
CA LYS A 48 -11.46 -6.64 11.56
C LYS A 48 -11.25 -6.44 10.06
N ALA A 49 -12.32 -6.17 9.34
CA ALA A 49 -12.25 -5.94 7.90
C ALA A 49 -11.43 -4.68 7.59
N ALA A 50 -11.65 -3.61 8.35
CA ALA A 50 -10.91 -2.37 8.15
C ALA A 50 -9.42 -2.57 8.41
N LYS A 51 -9.07 -3.33 9.45
CA LYS A 51 -7.66 -3.65 9.73
C LYS A 51 -7.03 -4.47 8.61
N GLN A 52 -7.76 -5.44 8.08
CA GLN A 52 -7.26 -6.24 6.96
C GLN A 52 -7.01 -5.39 5.74
N ASP A 53 -7.93 -4.48 5.42
CA ASP A 53 -7.77 -3.59 4.28
C ASP A 53 -6.56 -2.69 4.47
N LYS A 54 -6.38 -2.15 5.67
CA LYS A 54 -5.22 -1.32 5.99
C LYS A 54 -3.93 -2.13 5.79
N ASN A 55 -3.87 -3.32 6.34
CA ASN A 55 -2.68 -4.16 6.26
C ASN A 55 -2.37 -4.55 4.81
N ARG A 56 -3.41 -4.81 4.03
CA ARG A 56 -3.27 -5.14 2.62
C ARG A 56 -2.66 -3.97 1.85
N ASN A 57 -3.13 -2.75 2.14
CA ASN A 57 -2.58 -1.56 1.51
C ASN A 57 -1.11 -1.36 1.88
N GLU A 58 -0.76 -1.54 3.16
CA GLU A 58 0.63 -1.42 3.60
C GLU A 58 1.53 -2.46 2.93
N SER A 59 1.03 -3.67 2.78
CA SER A 59 1.78 -4.73 2.09
C SER A 59 2.01 -4.39 0.63
N ARG A 60 0.99 -3.82 -0.03
CA ARG A 60 1.11 -3.41 -1.42
C ARG A 60 2.14 -2.30 -1.58
N ILE A 61 2.15 -1.34 -0.67
CA ILE A 61 3.13 -0.26 -0.70
C ILE A 61 4.54 -0.82 -0.59
N ARG A 62 4.77 -1.72 0.35
CA ARG A 62 6.09 -2.34 0.52
C ARG A 62 6.52 -3.12 -0.72
N TYR A 63 5.58 -3.84 -1.33
CA TYR A 63 5.85 -4.59 -2.55
C TYR A 63 6.28 -3.66 -3.68
N LEU A 64 5.56 -2.56 -3.87
CA LEU A 64 5.87 -1.61 -4.92
C LEU A 64 7.19 -0.90 -4.69
N GLU A 65 7.48 -0.56 -3.44
CA GLU A 65 8.76 0.07 -3.10
C GLU A 65 9.93 -0.87 -3.36
N ARG A 66 9.72 -2.15 -3.09
CA ARG A 66 10.76 -3.16 -3.37
C ARG A 66 10.99 -3.30 -4.86
N MET A 67 9.92 -3.28 -5.66
CA MET A 67 10.05 -3.31 -7.11
C MET A 67 10.87 -2.14 -7.63
N LEU A 68 10.59 -0.95 -7.13
CA LEU A 68 11.33 0.25 -7.51
C LEU A 68 12.79 0.16 -7.15
N LYS A 69 13.07 -0.33 -5.96
CA LYS A 69 14.45 -0.49 -5.51
C LYS A 69 15.22 -1.43 -6.42
N ASN A 70 14.62 -2.54 -6.78
CA ASN A 70 15.27 -3.51 -7.66
C ASN A 70 15.46 -2.97 -9.06
N ALA A 71 14.46 -2.27 -9.58
CA ALA A 71 14.54 -1.67 -10.92
C ALA A 71 15.60 -0.59 -10.98
N ARG A 72 15.69 0.22 -9.93
CA ARG A 72 16.69 1.27 -9.87
C ARG A 72 18.09 0.71 -9.88
N SER A 73 18.32 -0.38 -9.14
CA SER A 73 19.61 -1.05 -9.13
C SER A 73 20.00 -1.55 -10.51
N ILE A 74 19.05 -2.08 -11.26
CA ILE A 74 19.30 -2.56 -12.61
C ILE A 74 19.62 -1.41 -13.56
N SER A 75 18.88 -0.32 -13.46
CA SER A 75 19.09 0.86 -14.29
C SER A 75 20.46 1.48 -14.05
N ASP A 76 20.88 1.55 -12.81
CA ASP A 76 22.16 2.13 -12.45
C ASP A 76 23.32 1.32 -12.98
N ALA A 77 23.12 0.02 -13.20
CA ALA A 77 24.15 -0.85 -13.71
C ALA A 77 24.36 -0.72 -15.22
N SER A 78 23.42 -0.14 -15.92
CA SER A 78 23.53 0.06 -17.38
C SER A 78 24.13 1.44 -17.74
#